data_141becad8b5b78e1c67a527e75e18475
#
_entry.id   141becad8b5b78e1c67a527e75e18475
#
_cell.length_a   1.000
_cell.length_b   1.000
_cell.length_c   1.000
_cell.angle_alpha   90.00
_cell.angle_beta   90.00
_cell.angle_gamma   90.00
#
_symmetry.space_group_name_H-M   'P 1'
#
loop_
_entity.id
_entity.type
_entity.pdbx_description
1 polymer ?
#
loop_
_entity_poly.entity_id
_entity_poly.type
_entity_poly.pdbx_seq_one_letter_code
_entity_poly.pdbx_strand_id
1 'polypeptide(L)' 'MASEFEDAEFWDYITTDDRGNMNGVRDDMPESARTDYEAFLEEQRYAKEHNMKI' A
#
# COMPACT_ATOMS: atom_id res chain seq x y z
N MET A 1 0.10 12.75 -11.51
CA MET A 1 0.78 11.58 -12.02
C MET A 1 0.12 10.31 -11.49
N ALA A 2 -0.25 9.45 -12.37
CA ALA A 2 -0.94 8.22 -11.98
C ALA A 2 0.04 7.23 -11.38
N SER A 3 -0.38 6.56 -10.31
CA SER A 3 0.41 5.53 -9.68
C SER A 3 0.17 4.20 -10.41
N GLU A 4 1.22 3.37 -10.53
CA GLU A 4 1.04 2.05 -11.09
C GLU A 4 0.13 1.21 -10.22
N PHE A 5 -0.05 1.60 -8.98
CA PHE A 5 -0.86 0.81 -8.04
C PHE A 5 -2.28 1.32 -7.94
N GLU A 6 -2.67 2.24 -8.81
CA GLU A 6 -3.99 2.85 -8.73
C GLU A 6 -5.09 1.81 -8.88
N ASP A 7 -4.89 0.86 -9.79
CA ASP A 7 -5.88 -0.20 -10.03
C ASP A 7 -5.45 -1.53 -9.46
N ALA A 8 -4.53 -1.52 -8.52
CA ALA A 8 -4.02 -2.75 -7.96
C ALA A 8 -5.10 -3.51 -7.21
N GLU A 9 -4.99 -4.82 -7.27
CA GLU A 9 -5.97 -5.70 -6.67
C GLU A 9 -5.95 -5.63 -5.15
N PHE A 10 -4.81 -5.31 -4.56
CA PHE A 10 -4.66 -5.34 -3.11
C PHE A 10 -5.53 -4.31 -2.40
N TRP A 11 -6.01 -3.30 -3.12
CA TRP A 11 -6.85 -2.29 -2.48
C TRP A 11 -8.12 -2.87 -1.88
N ASP A 12 -8.62 -3.97 -2.48
CA ASP A 12 -9.83 -4.61 -1.97
C ASP A 12 -9.58 -5.35 -0.66
N TYR A 13 -8.34 -5.56 -0.31
CA TYR A 13 -7.98 -6.31 0.89
C TYR A 13 -7.37 -5.45 1.98
N ILE A 14 -7.28 -4.16 1.75
CA ILE A 14 -6.71 -3.27 2.74
C ILE A 14 -7.77 -2.88 3.75
N THR A 15 -7.39 -2.92 5.03
CA THR A 15 -8.29 -2.51 6.11
C THR A 15 -7.91 -1.13 6.59
N THR A 16 -8.89 -0.40 7.08
CA THR A 16 -8.65 0.95 7.58
C THR A 16 -9.23 1.06 8.98
N ASP A 17 -8.72 2.02 9.73
CA ASP A 17 -9.24 2.29 11.06
C ASP A 17 -10.34 3.33 10.99
N ASP A 18 -10.80 3.79 12.15
CA ASP A 18 -11.90 4.75 12.24
C ASP A 18 -11.56 6.08 11.56
N ARG A 19 -10.30 6.36 11.40
CA ARG A 19 -9.87 7.62 10.82
C ARG A 19 -9.63 7.52 9.33
N GLY A 20 -9.78 6.33 8.78
CA GLY A 20 -9.54 6.12 7.37
C GLY A 20 -8.11 5.81 7.01
N ASN A 21 -7.24 5.60 7.99
CA ASN A 21 -5.85 5.27 7.75
C ASN A 21 -5.70 3.77 7.59
N MET A 22 -4.79 3.35 6.71
CA MET A 22 -4.51 1.93 6.53
C MET A 22 -3.89 1.36 7.79
N ASN A 23 -4.48 0.29 8.31
CA ASN A 23 -3.93 -0.35 9.50
C ASN A 23 -3.56 -1.81 9.26
N GLY A 24 -3.71 -2.32 8.03
CA GLY A 24 -3.32 -3.68 7.75
C GLY A 24 -3.98 -4.20 6.50
N VAL A 25 -3.94 -5.52 6.32
CA VAL A 25 -4.56 -6.17 5.18
C VAL A 25 -5.27 -7.42 5.66
N ARG A 26 -6.21 -7.89 4.87
CA ARG A 26 -6.94 -9.10 5.17
C ARG A 26 -6.05 -10.32 4.97
N ASP A 27 -6.33 -11.36 5.75
CA ASP A 27 -5.54 -12.59 5.68
C ASP A 27 -5.76 -13.35 4.38
N ASP A 28 -6.89 -13.15 3.73
CA ASP A 28 -7.22 -13.89 2.53
C ASP A 28 -6.71 -13.21 1.26
N MET A 29 -5.81 -12.26 1.39
CA MET A 29 -5.22 -11.61 0.22
C MET A 29 -4.44 -12.61 -0.61
N PRO A 30 -4.68 -12.70 -1.93
CA PRO A 30 -3.93 -13.61 -2.77
C PRO A 30 -2.48 -13.19 -2.89
N GLU A 31 -1.64 -14.13 -3.26
CA GLU A 31 -0.21 -13.89 -3.33
C GLU A 31 0.14 -12.81 -4.36
N SER A 32 -0.56 -12.80 -5.49
CA SER A 32 -0.30 -11.80 -6.50
C SER A 32 -0.58 -10.39 -5.98
N ALA A 33 -1.67 -10.24 -5.23
CA ALA A 33 -1.99 -8.95 -4.64
C ALA A 33 -1.01 -8.59 -3.54
N ARG A 34 -0.53 -9.59 -2.81
CA ARG A 34 0.44 -9.34 -1.75
C ARG A 34 1.76 -8.80 -2.32
N THR A 35 2.19 -9.35 -3.45
CA THR A 35 3.41 -8.89 -4.08
C THR A 35 3.29 -7.42 -4.45
N ASP A 36 2.17 -7.02 -5.02
CA ASP A 36 1.95 -5.62 -5.37
C ASP A 36 1.89 -4.76 -4.11
N TYR A 37 1.27 -5.27 -3.06
CA TYR A 37 1.14 -4.53 -1.82
C TYR A 37 2.52 -4.27 -1.21
N GLU A 38 3.38 -5.27 -1.22
CA GLU A 38 4.71 -5.12 -0.66
C GLU A 38 5.53 -4.11 -1.46
N ALA A 39 5.40 -4.15 -2.77
CA ALA A 39 6.07 -3.16 -3.61
C ALA A 39 5.56 -1.76 -3.32
N PHE A 40 4.26 -1.64 -3.10
CA PHE A 40 3.65 -0.37 -2.76
C PHE A 40 4.21 0.17 -1.44
N LEU A 41 4.34 -0.70 -0.45
CA LEU A 41 4.87 -0.28 0.84
C LEU A 41 6.33 0.19 0.73
N GLU A 42 7.11 -0.50 -0.07
CA GLU A 42 8.50 -0.11 -0.26
C GLU A 42 8.59 1.25 -0.93
N GLU A 43 7.74 1.48 -1.91
CA GLU A 43 7.75 2.75 -2.59
C GLU A 43 7.34 3.88 -1.65
N GLN A 44 6.36 3.60 -0.79
CA GLN A 44 5.95 4.60 0.20
C GLN A 44 7.06 4.93 1.17
N ARG A 45 7.76 3.92 1.61
CA ARG A 45 8.86 4.13 2.53
C ARG A 45 9.98 4.94 1.88
N TYR A 46 10.28 4.61 0.64
CA TYR A 46 11.34 5.30 -0.09
C TYR A 46 10.98 6.78 -0.25
N ALA A 47 9.77 7.07 -0.64
CA ALA A 47 9.34 8.46 -0.81
C ALA A 47 9.38 9.21 0.50
N LYS A 48 8.99 8.56 1.57
CA LYS A 48 8.98 9.19 2.88
C LYS A 48 10.38 9.54 3.34
N GLU A 49 11.32 8.63 3.13
CA GLU A 49 12.69 8.87 3.52
C GLU A 49 13.27 10.04 2.73
N HIS A 50 12.98 10.10 1.46
CA HIS A 50 13.52 11.18 0.64
C HIS A 50 12.91 12.52 1.00
N ASN A 51 11.66 12.53 1.37
CA ASN A 51 10.99 13.77 1.75
C ASN A 51 11.45 14.30 3.08
N MET A 52 11.95 13.43 3.93
CA MET A 52 12.37 13.85 5.25
C MET A 52 13.70 14.58 5.26
N LYS A 53 14.36 14.59 4.15
CA LYS A 53 15.65 15.24 4.07
C LYS A 53 15.56 16.74 4.19
N ILE A 54 14.44 17.28 3.98
CA ILE A 54 14.28 18.75 4.02
C ILE A 54 14.44 19.33 5.43
#